data_7982a306bbae434c56d849410c2bd8ac
#
_entry.id   7982a306bbae434c56d849410c2bd8ac
#
_cell.length_a   1.000
_cell.length_b   1.000
_cell.length_c   1.000
_cell.angle_alpha   90.00
_cell.angle_beta   90.00
_cell.angle_gamma   90.00
#
_symmetry.space_group_name_H-M   'P 1'
#
loop_
_entity.id
_entity.type
_entity.pdbx_description
1 polymer ?
#
loop_
_entity_poly.entity_id
_entity_poly.type
_entity_poly.pdbx_seq_one_letter_code
_entity_poly.pdbx_strand_id
1 'polypeptide(L)'
;SPSPLSCPPQVVERYPYVAMDTEFPGIVARPVGTFKSTHEYQYQTLKCNVDMLKLIQLGLTLHDGEGKLPELGGELCVWQFNFKEFSLEEDMYAQDSIELLKQSGIRFAENAARGIPVERFGELIMASGVVLNPDVYWVTFHAGYDFGYLLKVLTCQPMPDSEEDFFKLLKLYFPCIYDIKFLMKFCDSLHGGLNKLAEVLEVERIGPQHQAGSDSLLTGLTFLKLVDRFFSRGNVEKHMGKLYGLGREEGED
;
A
#
# COMPACT_ATOMS: atom_id res chain seq x y z
N SER A 1 -9.68 11.63 21.11
CA SER A 1 -8.58 12.00 20.22
C SER A 1 -9.14 12.39 18.87
N PRO A 2 -8.71 13.48 18.22
CA PRO A 2 -9.15 13.78 16.86
C PRO A 2 -8.76 12.60 15.95
N SER A 3 -9.69 12.18 15.09
CA SER A 3 -9.43 11.16 14.10
C SER A 3 -8.30 11.63 13.20
N PRO A 4 -7.28 10.82 12.92
CA PRO A 4 -6.18 11.19 12.03
C PRO A 4 -6.63 11.55 10.61
N LEU A 5 -7.80 11.08 10.20
CA LEU A 5 -8.42 11.40 8.92
C LEU A 5 -9.29 12.66 8.96
N SER A 6 -9.47 13.28 10.13
CA SER A 6 -9.95 14.65 10.26
C SER A 6 -8.82 15.67 10.16
N CYS A 7 -7.67 15.28 9.57
CA CYS A 7 -6.61 16.25 9.25
C CYS A 7 -7.18 17.33 8.34
N PRO A 8 -7.00 18.60 8.72
CA PRO A 8 -7.39 19.70 7.83
C PRO A 8 -6.61 19.55 6.50
N PRO A 9 -7.18 19.99 5.37
CA PRO A 9 -6.52 19.95 4.05
C PRO A 9 -5.07 20.46 4.04
N GLN A 10 -4.74 21.35 4.95
CA GLN A 10 -3.41 21.92 5.18
C GLN A 10 -2.31 20.88 5.53
N VAL A 11 -2.66 19.70 6.08
CA VAL A 11 -1.66 18.67 6.38
C VAL A 11 -1.18 18.00 5.10
N VAL A 12 -2.09 17.73 4.18
CA VAL A 12 -1.77 17.11 2.88
C VAL A 12 -0.92 18.07 2.01
N GLU A 13 -1.22 19.36 2.04
CA GLU A 13 -0.42 20.38 1.32
C GLU A 13 1.03 20.43 1.84
N ARG A 14 1.22 20.28 3.15
CA ARG A 14 2.55 20.32 3.76
C ARG A 14 3.31 19.00 3.66
N TYR A 15 2.60 17.88 3.67
CA TYR A 15 3.14 16.52 3.63
C TYR A 15 2.52 15.72 2.47
N PRO A 16 2.90 16.04 1.21
CA PRO A 16 2.22 15.52 0.02
C PRO A 16 2.57 14.07 -0.33
N TYR A 17 3.55 13.46 0.34
CA TYR A 17 3.87 12.05 0.15
C TYR A 17 3.09 11.20 1.14
N VAL A 18 2.41 10.19 0.63
CA VAL A 18 1.64 9.21 1.42
C VAL A 18 2.23 7.83 1.17
N ALA A 19 3.06 7.36 2.08
CA ALA A 19 3.53 5.99 2.04
C ALA A 19 2.48 5.06 2.65
N MET A 20 2.21 3.94 1.98
CA MET A 20 1.18 2.98 2.37
C MET A 20 1.74 1.57 2.38
N ASP A 21 1.27 0.80 3.36
CA ASP A 21 1.40 -0.65 3.42
C ASP A 21 0.12 -1.26 3.98
N THR A 22 -0.16 -2.52 3.65
CA THR A 22 -1.32 -3.26 4.16
C THR A 22 -0.92 -4.63 4.64
N GLU A 23 -1.72 -5.15 5.60
CA GLU A 23 -1.68 -6.55 6.00
C GLU A 23 -3.01 -7.22 5.63
N PHE A 24 -2.92 -8.32 4.93
CA PHE A 24 -4.06 -9.09 4.43
C PHE A 24 -3.83 -10.60 4.60
N PRO A 25 -4.86 -11.45 4.42
CA PRO A 25 -4.79 -12.86 4.80
C PRO A 25 -3.94 -13.76 3.90
N GLY A 26 -3.12 -13.20 3.02
CA GLY A 26 -2.30 -13.92 2.07
C GLY A 26 -3.02 -14.24 0.76
N ILE A 27 -2.55 -15.27 0.06
CA ILE A 27 -3.09 -15.72 -1.23
C ILE A 27 -3.67 -17.11 -1.04
N VAL A 28 -4.98 -17.25 -1.22
CA VAL A 28 -5.73 -18.51 -1.00
C VAL A 28 -6.23 -19.14 -2.29
N ALA A 29 -6.33 -18.38 -3.38
CA ALA A 29 -6.87 -18.83 -4.64
C ALA A 29 -5.95 -18.46 -5.82
N ARG A 30 -5.92 -19.36 -6.81
CA ARG A 30 -5.25 -19.14 -8.08
C ARG A 30 -6.22 -19.49 -9.20
N PRO A 31 -6.44 -18.60 -10.19
CA PRO A 31 -7.37 -18.88 -11.27
C PRO A 31 -6.85 -20.03 -12.15
N VAL A 32 -7.78 -20.84 -12.62
CA VAL A 32 -7.52 -21.94 -13.55
C VAL A 32 -8.04 -21.57 -14.93
N GLY A 33 -7.21 -21.73 -15.96
CA GLY A 33 -7.59 -21.42 -17.34
C GLY A 33 -6.40 -21.09 -18.21
N THR A 34 -6.71 -20.58 -19.40
CA THR A 34 -5.70 -20.09 -20.35
C THR A 34 -5.65 -18.59 -20.29
N PHE A 35 -4.47 -18.03 -20.07
CA PHE A 35 -4.23 -16.60 -19.98
C PHE A 35 -3.36 -16.15 -21.16
N LYS A 36 -3.64 -14.96 -21.68
CA LYS A 36 -2.91 -14.40 -22.81
C LYS A 36 -1.49 -13.98 -22.46
N SER A 37 -1.26 -13.63 -21.18
CA SER A 37 0.04 -13.19 -20.69
C SER A 37 0.21 -13.51 -19.21
N THR A 38 1.46 -13.42 -18.73
CA THR A 38 1.78 -13.53 -17.30
C THR A 38 1.08 -12.42 -16.48
N HIS A 39 1.00 -11.22 -17.03
CA HIS A 39 0.32 -10.08 -16.38
C HIS A 39 -1.18 -10.33 -16.20
N GLU A 40 -1.85 -10.87 -17.22
CA GLU A 40 -3.27 -11.24 -17.11
C GLU A 40 -3.47 -12.27 -16.00
N TYR A 41 -2.63 -13.31 -15.93
CA TYR A 41 -2.69 -14.29 -14.86
C TYR A 41 -2.45 -13.68 -13.48
N GLN A 42 -1.45 -12.80 -13.35
CA GLN A 42 -1.15 -12.11 -12.10
C GLN A 42 -2.30 -11.20 -11.66
N TYR A 43 -2.90 -10.46 -12.60
CA TYR A 43 -4.04 -9.62 -12.29
C TYR A 43 -5.26 -10.45 -11.86
N GLN A 44 -5.57 -11.55 -12.56
CA GLN A 44 -6.70 -12.41 -12.20
C GLN A 44 -6.47 -13.10 -10.84
N THR A 45 -5.23 -13.46 -10.51
CA THR A 45 -4.87 -13.96 -9.18
C THR A 45 -5.11 -12.90 -8.11
N LEU A 46 -4.67 -11.66 -8.34
CA LEU A 46 -4.91 -10.53 -7.46
C LEU A 46 -6.42 -10.30 -7.27
N LYS A 47 -7.16 -10.18 -8.38
CA LYS A 47 -8.60 -9.95 -8.35
C LYS A 47 -9.35 -11.00 -7.53
N CYS A 48 -9.13 -12.29 -7.77
CA CYS A 48 -9.89 -13.32 -7.07
C CYS A 48 -9.60 -13.32 -5.56
N ASN A 49 -8.37 -13.07 -5.14
CA ASN A 49 -8.02 -13.00 -3.71
C ASN A 49 -8.57 -11.74 -3.05
N VAL A 50 -8.41 -10.58 -3.65
CA VAL A 50 -8.95 -9.31 -3.10
C VAL A 50 -10.46 -9.36 -2.98
N ASP A 51 -11.16 -9.90 -3.98
CA ASP A 51 -12.62 -10.01 -3.96
C ASP A 51 -13.13 -10.96 -2.87
N MET A 52 -12.39 -12.04 -2.59
CA MET A 52 -12.77 -13.05 -1.59
C MET A 52 -12.36 -12.71 -0.17
N LEU A 53 -11.26 -12.00 0.01
CA LEU A 53 -10.62 -11.81 1.30
C LEU A 53 -10.89 -10.42 1.88
N LYS A 54 -10.65 -10.28 3.19
CA LYS A 54 -10.86 -9.04 3.92
C LYS A 54 -9.53 -8.45 4.37
N LEU A 55 -9.40 -7.14 4.22
CA LEU A 55 -8.25 -6.37 4.70
C LEU A 55 -8.15 -6.46 6.23
N ILE A 56 -6.95 -6.67 6.76
CA ILE A 56 -6.70 -6.79 8.20
C ILE A 56 -6.20 -5.46 8.78
N GLN A 57 -5.19 -4.85 8.14
CA GLN A 57 -4.55 -3.65 8.65
C GLN A 57 -4.07 -2.77 7.51
N LEU A 58 -4.08 -1.47 7.70
CA LEU A 58 -3.53 -0.50 6.75
C LEU A 58 -2.72 0.55 7.49
N GLY A 59 -1.51 0.83 7.00
CA GLY A 59 -0.61 1.86 7.50
C GLY A 59 -0.47 3.00 6.53
N LEU A 60 -0.49 4.23 7.04
CA LEU A 60 -0.21 5.45 6.29
C LEU A 60 0.85 6.27 7.01
N THR A 61 1.87 6.67 6.26
CA THR A 61 2.88 7.62 6.70
C THR A 61 2.86 8.82 5.75
N LEU A 62 2.49 9.98 6.28
CA LEU A 62 2.60 11.23 5.53
C LEU A 62 3.97 11.84 5.79
N HIS A 63 4.63 12.33 4.73
CA HIS A 63 5.90 13.04 4.87
C HIS A 63 6.07 14.11 3.78
N ASP A 64 6.96 15.05 4.02
CA ASP A 64 7.41 16.00 3.00
C ASP A 64 8.53 15.38 2.14
N GLY A 65 9.06 16.16 1.19
CA GLY A 65 10.14 15.71 0.31
C GLY A 65 11.49 15.49 1.00
N GLU A 66 11.62 15.87 2.28
CA GLU A 66 12.81 15.68 3.10
C GLU A 66 12.64 14.57 4.15
N GLY A 67 11.45 13.95 4.19
CA GLY A 67 11.11 12.87 5.13
C GLY A 67 10.62 13.36 6.49
N LYS A 68 10.28 14.65 6.61
CA LYS A 68 9.69 15.18 7.83
C LYS A 68 8.26 14.71 7.98
N LEU A 69 7.93 14.22 9.17
CA LEU A 69 6.59 13.71 9.52
C LEU A 69 5.74 14.81 10.15
N PRO A 70 4.39 14.68 10.08
CA PRO A 70 3.49 15.51 10.86
C PRO A 70 3.68 15.32 12.36
N GLU A 71 3.51 16.41 13.09
CA GLU A 71 3.51 16.39 14.56
C GLU A 71 2.10 16.69 15.09
N LEU A 72 1.67 15.88 16.05
CA LEU A 72 0.45 16.09 16.82
C LEU A 72 0.80 16.09 18.32
N GLY A 73 0.55 17.21 18.99
CA GLY A 73 0.86 17.32 20.41
C GLY A 73 2.35 17.24 20.77
N GLY A 74 3.25 17.54 19.81
CA GLY A 74 4.70 17.44 19.98
C GLY A 74 5.30 16.07 19.70
N GLU A 75 4.49 15.13 19.19
CA GLU A 75 4.93 13.79 18.81
C GLU A 75 4.79 13.57 17.30
N LEU A 76 5.77 12.89 16.69
CA LEU A 76 5.74 12.50 15.28
C LEU A 76 4.68 11.42 15.06
N CYS A 77 3.92 11.52 13.98
CA CYS A 77 2.77 10.69 13.72
C CYS A 77 2.93 9.77 12.51
N VAL A 78 2.56 8.51 12.73
CA VAL A 78 2.27 7.50 11.73
C VAL A 78 0.91 6.90 12.06
N TRP A 79 0.11 6.59 11.07
CA TRP A 79 -1.23 6.06 11.27
C TRP A 79 -1.31 4.59 10.92
N GLN A 80 -1.95 3.82 11.80
CA GLN A 80 -2.23 2.43 11.59
C GLN A 80 -3.69 2.15 11.92
N PHE A 81 -4.40 1.54 10.95
CA PHE A 81 -5.81 1.21 11.06
C PHE A 81 -5.95 -0.29 11.15
N ASN A 82 -6.56 -0.76 12.24
CA ASN A 82 -6.90 -2.16 12.43
C ASN A 82 -8.38 -2.34 12.11
N PHE A 83 -8.70 -3.23 11.16
CA PHE A 83 -10.08 -3.45 10.72
C PHE A 83 -10.74 -4.59 11.50
N LYS A 84 -12.06 -4.48 11.68
CA LYS A 84 -12.83 -5.40 12.53
C LYS A 84 -13.42 -6.61 11.80
N GLU A 85 -13.49 -6.56 10.45
CA GLU A 85 -14.28 -7.49 9.66
C GLU A 85 -13.65 -8.87 9.48
N PHE A 86 -12.32 -8.99 9.59
CA PHE A 86 -11.64 -10.27 9.42
C PHE A 86 -11.81 -11.17 10.65
N SER A 87 -12.27 -12.41 10.43
CA SER A 87 -12.47 -13.43 11.44
C SER A 87 -11.65 -14.68 11.14
N LEU A 88 -10.86 -15.14 12.11
CA LEU A 88 -10.12 -16.41 12.01
C LEU A 88 -11.03 -17.66 11.98
N GLU A 89 -12.27 -17.52 12.42
CA GLU A 89 -13.23 -18.63 12.51
C GLU A 89 -14.07 -18.75 11.24
N GLU A 90 -14.35 -17.61 10.58
CA GLU A 90 -15.33 -17.55 9.49
C GLU A 90 -14.69 -17.32 8.11
N ASP A 91 -13.53 -16.66 8.07
CA ASP A 91 -12.91 -16.23 6.81
C ASP A 91 -11.82 -17.19 6.33
N MET A 92 -11.62 -17.25 5.02
CA MET A 92 -10.49 -17.94 4.43
C MET A 92 -9.20 -17.15 4.61
N TYR A 93 -8.09 -17.86 4.75
CA TYR A 93 -6.76 -17.27 4.84
C TYR A 93 -5.67 -18.29 4.51
N ALA A 94 -4.49 -17.80 4.16
CA ALA A 94 -3.28 -18.59 4.07
C ALA A 94 -2.68 -18.76 5.48
N GLN A 95 -2.50 -20.01 5.93
CA GLN A 95 -2.05 -20.32 7.30
C GLN A 95 -0.71 -19.61 7.62
N ASP A 96 0.27 -19.71 6.74
CA ASP A 96 1.60 -19.12 6.94
C ASP A 96 1.53 -17.60 7.10
N SER A 97 0.65 -16.93 6.33
CA SER A 97 0.44 -15.49 6.44
C SER A 97 -0.15 -15.10 7.80
N ILE A 98 -1.16 -15.80 8.25
CA ILE A 98 -1.79 -15.51 9.55
C ILE A 98 -0.84 -15.83 10.72
N GLU A 99 -0.06 -16.88 10.64
CA GLU A 99 0.96 -17.20 11.66
C GLU A 99 2.02 -16.08 11.74
N LEU A 100 2.48 -15.59 10.60
CA LEU A 100 3.40 -14.45 10.53
C LEU A 100 2.80 -13.20 11.19
N LEU A 101 1.55 -12.87 10.89
CA LEU A 101 0.88 -11.70 11.47
C LEU A 101 0.66 -11.85 12.98
N LYS A 102 0.33 -13.05 13.47
CA LYS A 102 0.26 -13.33 14.92
C LYS A 102 1.61 -13.12 15.60
N GLN A 103 2.70 -13.64 15.02
CA GLN A 103 4.06 -13.45 15.53
C GLN A 103 4.49 -11.98 15.52
N SER A 104 4.00 -11.20 14.57
CA SER A 104 4.24 -9.75 14.47
C SER A 104 3.44 -8.93 15.48
N GLY A 105 2.58 -9.55 16.26
CA GLY A 105 1.81 -8.91 17.33
C GLY A 105 0.43 -8.42 16.93
N ILE A 106 -0.11 -8.81 15.76
CA ILE A 106 -1.50 -8.51 15.41
C ILE A 106 -2.45 -9.32 16.30
N ARG A 107 -3.34 -8.62 16.97
CA ARG A 107 -4.31 -9.19 17.92
C ARG A 107 -5.70 -9.26 17.30
N PHE A 108 -6.01 -10.34 16.60
CA PHE A 108 -7.26 -10.52 15.84
C PHE A 108 -8.51 -10.35 16.70
N ALA A 109 -8.54 -10.90 17.91
CA ALA A 109 -9.66 -10.76 18.83
C ALA A 109 -9.90 -9.31 19.26
N GLU A 110 -8.84 -8.55 19.46
CA GLU A 110 -8.95 -7.12 19.78
C GLU A 110 -9.42 -6.32 18.57
N ASN A 111 -8.94 -6.65 17.38
CA ASN A 111 -9.41 -6.02 16.14
C ASN A 111 -10.90 -6.28 15.91
N ALA A 112 -11.38 -7.49 16.12
CA ALA A 112 -12.81 -7.83 16.02
C ALA A 112 -13.67 -7.02 17.01
N ALA A 113 -13.15 -6.79 18.23
CA ALA A 113 -13.89 -6.07 19.28
C ALA A 113 -13.81 -4.53 19.11
N ARG A 114 -12.66 -3.99 18.72
CA ARG A 114 -12.34 -2.55 18.76
C ARG A 114 -11.89 -1.97 17.44
N GLY A 115 -11.71 -2.79 16.41
CA GLY A 115 -11.26 -2.36 15.08
C GLY A 115 -12.23 -1.38 14.45
N ILE A 116 -11.71 -0.59 13.54
CA ILE A 116 -12.53 0.35 12.75
C ILE A 116 -13.30 -0.45 11.68
N PRO A 117 -14.60 -0.16 11.47
CA PRO A 117 -15.32 -0.67 10.30
C PRO A 117 -14.67 -0.15 9.01
N VAL A 118 -14.45 -1.05 8.06
CA VAL A 118 -13.77 -0.72 6.80
C VAL A 118 -14.53 0.35 6.00
N GLU A 119 -15.86 0.34 6.04
CA GLU A 119 -16.70 1.36 5.42
C GLU A 119 -16.46 2.73 6.04
N ARG A 120 -16.36 2.80 7.36
CA ARG A 120 -16.07 4.06 8.06
C ARG A 120 -14.69 4.61 7.70
N PHE A 121 -13.70 3.73 7.56
CA PHE A 121 -12.39 4.13 7.05
C PHE A 121 -12.49 4.68 5.62
N GLY A 122 -13.24 4.00 4.73
CA GLY A 122 -13.47 4.45 3.35
C GLY A 122 -14.08 5.85 3.28
N GLU A 123 -15.10 6.14 4.08
CA GLU A 123 -15.70 7.49 4.18
C GLU A 123 -14.68 8.55 4.61
N LEU A 124 -13.88 8.24 5.63
CA LEU A 124 -12.90 9.17 6.18
C LEU A 124 -11.77 9.46 5.19
N ILE A 125 -11.24 8.45 4.51
CA ILE A 125 -10.15 8.64 3.56
C ILE A 125 -10.63 9.38 2.30
N MET A 126 -11.87 9.15 1.85
CA MET A 126 -12.49 9.93 0.77
C MET A 126 -12.60 11.42 1.10
N ALA A 127 -12.86 11.74 2.36
CA ALA A 127 -12.99 13.13 2.82
C ALA A 127 -11.64 13.78 3.20
N SER A 128 -10.55 13.02 3.27
CA SER A 128 -9.27 13.49 3.80
C SER A 128 -8.45 14.36 2.84
N GLY A 129 -8.74 14.31 1.54
CA GLY A 129 -7.98 14.98 0.49
C GLY A 129 -6.72 14.23 0.03
N VAL A 130 -6.47 12.99 0.50
CA VAL A 130 -5.32 12.19 0.05
C VAL A 130 -5.61 11.38 -1.21
N VAL A 131 -6.88 11.10 -1.51
CA VAL A 131 -7.33 10.42 -2.72
C VAL A 131 -7.94 11.39 -3.71
N LEU A 132 -8.01 11.04 -4.99
CA LEU A 132 -8.50 11.89 -6.07
C LEU A 132 -7.76 13.25 -6.17
N ASN A 133 -6.52 13.28 -5.70
CA ASN A 133 -5.73 14.50 -5.58
C ASN A 133 -4.40 14.36 -6.35
N PRO A 134 -4.21 15.11 -7.45
CA PRO A 134 -2.99 15.03 -8.27
C PRO A 134 -1.75 15.62 -7.59
N ASP A 135 -1.90 16.33 -6.48
CA ASP A 135 -0.79 16.91 -5.73
C ASP A 135 -0.27 15.96 -4.63
N VAL A 136 -0.88 14.78 -4.50
CA VAL A 136 -0.48 13.73 -3.54
C VAL A 136 0.26 12.60 -4.24
N TYR A 137 1.43 12.25 -3.73
CA TYR A 137 2.28 11.18 -4.22
C TYR A 137 2.18 9.96 -3.32
N TRP A 138 1.59 8.89 -3.83
CA TRP A 138 1.50 7.61 -3.12
C TRP A 138 2.78 6.81 -3.32
N VAL A 139 3.36 6.36 -2.23
CA VAL A 139 4.61 5.59 -2.21
C VAL A 139 4.35 4.22 -1.61
N THR A 140 4.74 3.18 -2.32
CA THR A 140 4.43 1.80 -1.95
C THR A 140 5.60 0.87 -2.28
N PHE A 141 5.53 -0.36 -1.80
CA PHE A 141 6.45 -1.42 -2.15
C PHE A 141 5.69 -2.66 -2.62
N HIS A 142 5.72 -2.97 -3.93
CA HIS A 142 5.04 -4.14 -4.54
C HIS A 142 3.53 -4.14 -4.26
N ALA A 143 2.85 -3.09 -4.63
CA ALA A 143 1.57 -2.69 -4.08
C ALA A 143 0.33 -3.10 -4.88
N GLY A 144 0.40 -4.09 -5.77
CA GLY A 144 -0.79 -4.54 -6.50
C GLY A 144 -1.94 -4.92 -5.57
N TYR A 145 -1.66 -5.73 -4.56
CA TYR A 145 -2.67 -6.14 -3.56
C TYR A 145 -3.12 -4.98 -2.69
N ASP A 146 -2.20 -4.13 -2.23
CA ASP A 146 -2.51 -2.99 -1.36
C ASP A 146 -3.51 -2.05 -2.03
N PHE A 147 -3.26 -1.67 -3.28
CA PHE A 147 -4.18 -0.85 -4.05
C PHE A 147 -5.47 -1.59 -4.42
N GLY A 148 -5.41 -2.88 -4.66
CA GLY A 148 -6.59 -3.71 -4.90
C GLY A 148 -7.55 -3.65 -3.72
N TYR A 149 -7.06 -3.90 -2.50
CA TYR A 149 -7.87 -3.77 -1.29
C TYR A 149 -8.37 -2.35 -1.06
N LEU A 150 -7.52 -1.35 -1.25
CA LEU A 150 -7.90 0.05 -1.04
C LEU A 150 -8.97 0.50 -2.04
N LEU A 151 -8.86 0.13 -3.31
CA LEU A 151 -9.91 0.41 -4.31
C LEU A 151 -11.23 -0.28 -3.96
N LYS A 152 -11.20 -1.54 -3.52
CA LYS A 152 -12.39 -2.26 -3.06
C LYS A 152 -13.08 -1.52 -1.90
N VAL A 153 -12.31 -1.01 -0.95
CA VAL A 153 -12.83 -0.21 0.18
C VAL A 153 -13.44 1.10 -0.29
N LEU A 154 -12.76 1.82 -1.19
CA LEU A 154 -13.20 3.13 -1.67
C LEU A 154 -14.41 3.07 -2.58
N THR A 155 -14.50 2.05 -3.42
CA THR A 155 -15.59 1.89 -4.40
C THR A 155 -16.77 1.09 -3.84
N CYS A 156 -16.57 0.32 -2.78
CA CYS A 156 -17.52 -0.68 -2.28
C CYS A 156 -17.97 -1.67 -3.37
N GLN A 157 -17.09 -1.95 -4.34
CA GLN A 157 -17.33 -2.83 -5.49
C GLN A 157 -16.24 -3.89 -5.59
N PRO A 158 -16.53 -5.03 -6.24
CA PRO A 158 -15.48 -5.97 -6.65
C PRO A 158 -14.43 -5.29 -7.53
N MET A 159 -13.26 -5.90 -7.61
CA MET A 159 -12.20 -5.47 -8.53
C MET A 159 -12.71 -5.50 -9.99
N PRO A 160 -12.26 -4.57 -10.85
CA PRO A 160 -12.57 -4.59 -12.27
C PRO A 160 -12.25 -5.93 -12.94
N ASP A 161 -13.00 -6.32 -13.97
CA ASP A 161 -12.79 -7.60 -14.66
C ASP A 161 -11.50 -7.62 -15.47
N SER A 162 -11.06 -6.45 -15.96
CA SER A 162 -9.83 -6.31 -16.73
C SER A 162 -8.76 -5.51 -15.99
N GLU A 163 -7.51 -5.86 -16.24
CA GLU A 163 -6.36 -5.10 -15.75
C GLU A 163 -6.35 -3.65 -16.27
N GLU A 164 -6.80 -3.44 -17.51
CA GLU A 164 -6.92 -2.09 -18.10
C GLU A 164 -7.88 -1.20 -17.30
N ASP A 165 -9.04 -1.71 -16.92
CA ASP A 165 -10.03 -0.95 -16.15
C ASP A 165 -9.56 -0.75 -14.69
N PHE A 166 -8.80 -1.70 -14.14
CA PHE A 166 -8.12 -1.51 -12.87
C PHE A 166 -7.14 -0.32 -12.91
N PHE A 167 -6.30 -0.22 -13.94
CA PHE A 167 -5.38 0.92 -14.07
C PHE A 167 -6.07 2.25 -14.33
N LYS A 168 -7.21 2.25 -15.06
CA LYS A 168 -8.04 3.46 -15.21
C LYS A 168 -8.57 3.93 -13.86
N LEU A 169 -9.09 2.99 -13.07
CA LEU A 169 -9.61 3.28 -11.73
C LEU A 169 -8.50 3.71 -10.77
N LEU A 170 -7.36 3.02 -10.82
CA LEU A 170 -6.18 3.36 -10.03
C LEU A 170 -5.71 4.80 -10.30
N LYS A 171 -5.60 5.17 -11.59
CA LYS A 171 -5.20 6.53 -11.99
C LYS A 171 -6.20 7.60 -11.54
N LEU A 172 -7.48 7.27 -11.45
CA LEU A 172 -8.52 8.18 -10.99
C LEU A 172 -8.36 8.47 -9.49
N TYR A 173 -8.24 7.42 -8.67
CA TYR A 173 -8.16 7.57 -7.20
C TYR A 173 -6.77 7.97 -6.72
N PHE A 174 -5.74 7.51 -7.40
CA PHE A 174 -4.31 7.70 -7.05
C PHE A 174 -3.54 8.19 -8.28
N PRO A 175 -3.68 9.47 -8.66
CA PRO A 175 -3.07 9.99 -9.89
C PRO A 175 -1.55 9.85 -9.95
N CYS A 176 -0.87 9.91 -8.80
CA CYS A 176 0.58 9.87 -8.69
C CYS A 176 1.01 8.74 -7.76
N ILE A 177 1.52 7.66 -8.33
CA ILE A 177 2.01 6.47 -7.59
C ILE A 177 3.47 6.21 -7.93
N TYR A 178 4.26 5.88 -6.92
CA TYR A 178 5.58 5.28 -7.04
C TYR A 178 5.60 3.92 -6.34
N ASP A 179 5.87 2.85 -7.08
CA ASP A 179 6.12 1.52 -6.53
C ASP A 179 7.63 1.27 -6.48
N ILE A 180 8.19 1.24 -5.27
CA ILE A 180 9.63 1.06 -5.05
C ILE A 180 10.14 -0.22 -5.70
N LYS A 181 9.38 -1.32 -5.63
CA LYS A 181 9.78 -2.60 -6.23
C LYS A 181 9.89 -2.50 -7.75
N PHE A 182 9.04 -1.68 -8.39
CA PHE A 182 9.16 -1.37 -9.81
C PHE A 182 10.41 -0.51 -10.08
N LEU A 183 10.66 0.53 -9.28
CA LEU A 183 11.83 1.40 -9.42
C LEU A 183 13.14 0.64 -9.28
N MET A 184 13.21 -0.40 -8.46
CA MET A 184 14.40 -1.24 -8.28
C MET A 184 14.86 -1.90 -9.58
N LYS A 185 13.99 -2.10 -10.59
CA LYS A 185 14.37 -2.64 -11.91
C LYS A 185 15.39 -1.76 -12.62
N PHE A 186 15.49 -0.48 -12.29
CA PHE A 186 16.41 0.49 -12.88
C PHE A 186 17.65 0.76 -12.02
N CYS A 187 17.86 -0.06 -11.01
CA CYS A 187 18.97 0.05 -10.06
C CYS A 187 19.75 -1.28 -10.05
N ASP A 188 20.84 -1.36 -10.77
CA ASP A 188 21.57 -2.60 -11.10
C ASP A 188 21.99 -3.49 -9.91
N SER A 189 22.07 -2.95 -8.71
CA SER A 189 22.53 -3.67 -7.50
C SER A 189 21.43 -3.95 -6.47
N LEU A 190 20.18 -3.53 -6.74
CA LEU A 190 19.10 -3.62 -5.76
C LEU A 190 18.17 -4.79 -6.07
N HIS A 191 17.96 -5.65 -5.06
CA HIS A 191 17.07 -6.80 -5.14
C HIS A 191 16.50 -7.15 -3.76
N GLY A 192 15.50 -8.02 -3.75
CA GLY A 192 14.87 -8.51 -2.51
C GLY A 192 13.62 -7.73 -2.09
N GLY A 193 13.27 -7.81 -0.82
CA GLY A 193 12.12 -7.15 -0.21
C GLY A 193 12.48 -5.81 0.43
N LEU A 194 11.47 -5.16 1.01
CA LEU A 194 11.58 -3.83 1.63
C LEU A 194 12.69 -3.78 2.70
N ASN A 195 12.75 -4.76 3.60
CA ASN A 195 13.75 -4.80 4.68
C ASN A 195 15.18 -4.88 4.13
N LYS A 196 15.37 -5.72 3.11
CA LYS A 196 16.69 -5.85 2.46
C LYS A 196 17.11 -4.57 1.77
N LEU A 197 16.17 -3.92 1.08
CA LEU A 197 16.43 -2.64 0.43
C LEU A 197 16.76 -1.55 1.46
N ALA A 198 15.99 -1.46 2.54
CA ALA A 198 16.23 -0.49 3.61
C ALA A 198 17.61 -0.67 4.24
N GLU A 199 18.02 -1.94 4.49
CA GLU A 199 19.36 -2.27 5.00
C GLU A 199 20.47 -1.78 4.05
N VAL A 200 20.34 -2.04 2.75
CA VAL A 200 21.31 -1.60 1.72
C VAL A 200 21.38 -0.08 1.60
N LEU A 201 20.25 0.60 1.79
CA LEU A 201 20.15 2.06 1.74
C LEU A 201 20.41 2.73 3.11
N GLU A 202 20.78 1.95 4.11
CA GLU A 202 21.09 2.44 5.48
C GLU A 202 19.90 3.20 6.10
N VAL A 203 18.69 2.72 5.86
CA VAL A 203 17.46 3.23 6.50
C VAL A 203 17.15 2.38 7.72
N GLU A 204 17.16 3.00 8.89
CA GLU A 204 16.82 2.32 10.14
C GLU A 204 15.32 2.08 10.24
N ARG A 205 14.94 0.84 10.62
CA ARG A 205 13.56 0.50 10.92
C ARG A 205 13.14 1.01 12.28
N ILE A 206 12.01 1.68 12.33
CA ILE A 206 11.34 2.08 13.56
C ILE A 206 10.06 1.26 13.70
N GLY A 207 9.95 0.46 14.75
CA GLY A 207 8.83 -0.42 15.01
C GLY A 207 8.99 -1.84 14.43
N PRO A 208 8.03 -2.74 14.73
CA PRO A 208 8.10 -4.14 14.33
C PRO A 208 7.81 -4.34 12.84
N GLN A 209 8.37 -5.40 12.26
CA GLN A 209 8.01 -5.87 10.92
C GLN A 209 6.58 -6.42 10.90
N HIS A 210 5.95 -6.36 9.72
CA HIS A 210 4.59 -6.87 9.50
C HIS A 210 3.54 -6.22 10.43
N GLN A 211 3.77 -4.94 10.70
CA GLN A 211 2.81 -3.99 11.22
C GLN A 211 2.73 -2.86 10.19
N ALA A 212 1.58 -2.66 9.59
CA ALA A 212 1.43 -1.80 8.42
C ALA A 212 1.88 -0.35 8.68
N GLY A 213 1.73 0.16 9.89
CA GLY A 213 2.20 1.49 10.27
C GLY A 213 3.72 1.62 10.19
N SER A 214 4.47 0.70 10.81
CA SER A 214 5.93 0.73 10.76
C SER A 214 6.47 0.38 9.37
N ASP A 215 5.81 -0.50 8.64
CA ASP A 215 6.18 -0.84 7.26
C ASP A 215 5.91 0.33 6.30
N SER A 216 4.85 1.10 6.49
CA SER A 216 4.60 2.33 5.73
C SER A 216 5.66 3.41 5.99
N LEU A 217 6.10 3.57 7.24
CA LEU A 217 7.18 4.50 7.59
C LEU A 217 8.49 4.09 6.90
N LEU A 218 8.86 2.82 6.99
CA LEU A 218 10.05 2.30 6.32
C LEU A 218 9.97 2.50 4.80
N THR A 219 8.80 2.27 4.21
CA THR A 219 8.53 2.48 2.78
C THR A 219 8.79 3.93 2.38
N GLY A 220 8.24 4.91 3.09
CA GLY A 220 8.43 6.32 2.79
C GLY A 220 9.89 6.78 2.88
N LEU A 221 10.57 6.42 3.98
CA LEU A 221 11.98 6.78 4.18
C LEU A 221 12.91 6.09 3.18
N THR A 222 12.63 4.83 2.86
CA THR A 222 13.39 4.06 1.86
C THR A 222 13.23 4.65 0.46
N PHE A 223 12.02 5.10 0.10
CA PHE A 223 11.77 5.77 -1.17
C PHE A 223 12.64 7.03 -1.35
N LEU A 224 12.71 7.87 -0.34
CA LEU A 224 13.52 9.09 -0.39
C LEU A 224 15.00 8.78 -0.59
N LYS A 225 15.53 7.79 0.13
CA LYS A 225 16.92 7.34 -0.03
C LYS A 225 17.19 6.72 -1.40
N LEU A 226 16.23 5.94 -1.91
CA LEU A 226 16.32 5.36 -3.26
C LEU A 226 16.39 6.45 -4.32
N VAL A 227 15.50 7.43 -4.26
CA VAL A 227 15.45 8.52 -5.23
C VAL A 227 16.71 9.38 -5.16
N ASP A 228 17.13 9.76 -3.96
CA ASP A 228 18.36 10.57 -3.76
C ASP A 228 19.60 9.87 -4.32
N ARG A 229 19.71 8.54 -4.15
CA ARG A 229 20.92 7.79 -4.49
C ARG A 229 20.98 7.32 -5.95
N PHE A 230 19.82 6.99 -6.56
CA PHE A 230 19.77 6.33 -7.87
C PHE A 230 19.03 7.12 -8.96
N PHE A 231 18.26 8.14 -8.61
CA PHE A 231 17.49 8.89 -9.57
C PHE A 231 17.85 10.38 -9.50
N SER A 232 18.17 10.98 -10.65
CA SER A 232 18.27 12.43 -10.74
C SER A 232 16.87 13.07 -10.65
N ARG A 233 16.80 14.33 -10.20
CA ARG A 233 15.54 15.09 -10.19
C ARG A 233 14.89 15.07 -11.57
N GLY A 234 13.61 14.71 -11.63
CA GLY A 234 12.84 14.55 -12.87
C GLY A 234 12.97 13.20 -13.55
N ASN A 235 13.94 12.35 -13.18
CA ASN A 235 14.10 11.04 -13.81
C ASN A 235 13.21 9.95 -13.19
N VAL A 236 12.80 10.09 -11.94
CA VAL A 236 11.86 9.19 -11.29
C VAL A 236 10.42 9.36 -11.79
N GLU A 237 10.05 10.55 -12.23
CA GLU A 237 8.69 10.90 -12.67
C GLU A 237 8.21 10.08 -13.88
N LYS A 238 9.12 9.68 -14.78
CA LYS A 238 8.78 8.81 -15.92
C LYS A 238 8.29 7.41 -15.53
N HIS A 239 8.52 7.01 -14.29
CA HIS A 239 8.09 5.72 -13.74
C HIS A 239 6.80 5.81 -12.90
N MET A 240 6.19 7.00 -12.85
CA MET A 240 4.95 7.23 -12.13
C MET A 240 3.80 6.40 -12.71
N GLY A 241 2.96 5.86 -11.85
CA GLY A 241 1.79 5.07 -12.22
C GLY A 241 2.08 3.62 -12.63
N LYS A 242 3.33 3.17 -12.52
CA LYS A 242 3.72 1.79 -12.81
C LYS A 242 3.73 0.96 -11.53
N LEU A 243 3.21 -0.29 -11.60
CA LEU A 243 3.23 -1.26 -10.52
C LEU A 243 4.08 -2.48 -10.91
N TYR A 244 4.82 -3.01 -9.93
CA TYR A 244 5.61 -4.22 -10.14
C TYR A 244 4.69 -5.43 -10.40
N GLY A 245 4.96 -6.16 -11.48
CA GLY A 245 4.25 -7.39 -11.85
C GLY A 245 2.86 -7.18 -12.46
N LEU A 246 2.43 -5.95 -12.68
CA LEU A 246 1.15 -5.60 -13.31
C LEU A 246 1.36 -4.55 -14.41
N GLY A 247 0.47 -4.55 -15.40
CA GLY A 247 0.57 -3.66 -16.54
C GLY A 247 1.57 -4.14 -17.59
N ARG A 248 1.37 -3.75 -18.83
CA ARG A 248 2.30 -4.07 -19.93
C ARG A 248 3.59 -3.25 -19.77
N GLU A 249 4.72 -3.88 -19.88
CA GLU A 249 6.00 -3.19 -20.02
C GLU A 249 6.15 -2.71 -21.48
N GLU A 250 6.76 -1.54 -21.69
CA GLU A 250 7.04 -1.05 -23.03
C GLU A 250 8.03 -2.00 -23.71
N GLY A 251 7.58 -2.76 -24.72
CA GLY A 251 8.38 -3.72 -25.49
C GLY A 251 7.91 -5.16 -25.42
N GLU A 252 6.85 -5.49 -24.70
CA GLU A 252 6.17 -6.79 -24.77
C GLU A 252 5.03 -6.71 -25.81
N ASP A 253 5.35 -7.03 -27.07
CA ASP A 253 4.39 -7.37 -28.14
C ASP A 253 4.15 -8.89 -28.19
#